data_3f3ab8bd8c076f8a72c2e87a9ee2b1cd
#
_entry.id   3f3ab8bd8c076f8a72c2e87a9ee2b1cd
#
_cell.length_a   1.000
_cell.length_b   1.000
_cell.length_c   1.000
_cell.angle_alpha   90.00
_cell.angle_beta   90.00
_cell.angle_gamma   90.00
#
_symmetry.space_group_name_H-M   'P 1'
#
loop_
_entity.id
_entity.type
_entity.pdbx_description
1 polymer ?
#
loop_
_entity_poly.entity_id
_entity_poly.type
_entity_poly.pdbx_seq_one_letter_code
_entity_poly.pdbx_strand_id
1 'polypeptide(L)'
;MNAAEGNDPRSESGVFEGKEITVYFDAARNVGNGEYLAALPAVFDLAKDPWIQPDNASADEVAAAVESDPSGALHYERKDGIEEAPLTPTRVEPQEDGAVHLRGDLRIVLDEGVLTETRAAVCRCGRSGNKPFCDKTCERSGWSSTWHPPAE
;
A
#
# COMPACT_ATOMS: atom_id res chain seq x y z
N MET A 1 2.54 -28.90 -6.68
CA MET A 1 2.65 -27.63 -5.96
C MET A 1 2.12 -27.81 -4.55
N ASN A 2 2.85 -27.40 -3.60
CA ASN A 2 2.33 -27.41 -2.24
C ASN A 2 1.66 -26.08 -1.90
N ALA A 3 0.83 -26.09 -0.89
CA ALA A 3 0.06 -24.92 -0.51
C ALA A 3 0.95 -23.74 -0.11
N ALA A 4 2.12 -24.01 0.44
CA ALA A 4 3.01 -22.96 0.88
C ALA A 4 3.55 -22.12 -0.28
N GLU A 5 3.73 -22.73 -1.43
CA GLU A 5 4.27 -22.01 -2.59
C GLU A 5 3.29 -21.03 -3.19
N GLY A 6 2.02 -21.35 -3.15
CA GLY A 6 1.01 -20.54 -3.78
C GLY A 6 0.22 -19.66 -2.86
N ASN A 7 0.52 -19.72 -1.57
CA ASN A 7 -0.38 -19.18 -0.56
C ASN A 7 0.14 -17.99 0.21
N ASP A 8 0.68 -17.02 -0.53
CA ASP A 8 0.95 -15.72 0.07
C ASP A 8 -0.41 -15.05 0.34
N PRO A 9 -0.76 -14.75 1.60
CA PRO A 9 -2.04 -14.12 1.91
C PRO A 9 -2.20 -12.74 1.26
N ARG A 10 -1.10 -12.16 0.79
CA ARG A 10 -1.14 -10.88 0.09
C ARG A 10 -1.62 -11.00 -1.36
N SER A 11 -1.90 -12.19 -1.83
CA SER A 11 -2.47 -12.39 -3.18
C SER A 11 -3.96 -12.07 -3.22
N GLU A 12 -4.61 -11.93 -2.08
CA GLU A 12 -6.04 -11.68 -2.00
C GLU A 12 -6.33 -10.42 -1.18
N SER A 13 -7.26 -9.61 -1.67
CA SER A 13 -7.76 -8.44 -0.95
C SER A 13 -8.63 -8.88 0.21
N GLY A 14 -8.75 -8.05 1.24
CA GLY A 14 -9.56 -8.40 2.38
C GLY A 14 -9.82 -7.23 3.33
N VAL A 15 -10.75 -7.49 4.24
CA VAL A 15 -11.12 -6.58 5.32
C VAL A 15 -10.82 -7.29 6.63
N PHE A 16 -10.07 -6.62 7.52
CA PHE A 16 -9.62 -7.20 8.78
C PHE A 16 -10.15 -6.33 9.92
N GLU A 17 -11.28 -6.75 10.44
CA GLU A 17 -12.00 -5.97 11.44
C GLU A 17 -11.40 -6.17 12.84
N GLY A 18 -11.18 -5.05 13.52
CA GLY A 18 -10.75 -5.03 14.90
C GLY A 18 -11.72 -4.24 15.77
N LYS A 19 -11.50 -4.25 17.07
CA LYS A 19 -12.38 -3.57 18.04
C LYS A 19 -12.26 -2.05 17.93
N GLU A 20 -11.08 -1.54 17.65
CA GLU A 20 -10.83 -0.11 17.60
C GLU A 20 -10.50 0.40 16.20
N ILE A 21 -10.02 -0.48 15.34
CA ILE A 21 -9.60 -0.12 13.98
C ILE A 21 -9.81 -1.30 13.06
N THR A 22 -10.30 -1.01 11.85
CA THR A 22 -10.45 -2.00 10.77
C THR A 22 -9.43 -1.69 9.70
N VAL A 23 -8.75 -2.71 9.19
CA VAL A 23 -7.73 -2.56 8.15
C VAL A 23 -8.27 -3.13 6.84
N TYR A 24 -8.08 -2.40 5.76
CA TYR A 24 -8.48 -2.81 4.41
C TYR A 24 -7.22 -3.03 3.58
N PHE A 25 -7.19 -4.12 2.84
CA PHE A 25 -6.06 -4.45 1.98
C PHE A 25 -6.52 -4.69 0.55
N ASP A 26 -5.91 -3.98 -0.39
CA ASP A 26 -6.17 -4.14 -1.83
C ASP A 26 -4.93 -4.79 -2.47
N ALA A 27 -5.05 -6.08 -2.76
CA ALA A 27 -3.94 -6.87 -3.30
C ALA A 27 -3.44 -6.33 -4.64
N ALA A 28 -4.34 -5.75 -5.45
CA ALA A 28 -3.96 -5.25 -6.78
C ALA A 28 -3.03 -4.04 -6.71
N ARG A 29 -3.02 -3.34 -5.59
CA ARG A 29 -2.20 -2.14 -5.40
C ARG A 29 -0.96 -2.39 -4.54
N ASN A 30 -0.76 -3.61 -4.06
CA ASN A 30 0.34 -3.92 -3.14
C ASN A 30 1.67 -3.98 -3.87
N VAL A 31 2.42 -2.89 -3.81
CA VAL A 31 3.72 -2.79 -4.47
C VAL A 31 4.84 -2.35 -3.52
N GLY A 32 4.52 -2.20 -2.24
CA GLY A 32 5.52 -1.87 -1.23
C GLY A 32 6.40 -3.06 -0.90
N ASN A 33 7.45 -2.80 -0.16
CA ASN A 33 8.40 -3.82 0.28
C ASN A 33 7.99 -4.46 1.60
N GLY A 34 6.73 -4.29 1.99
CA GLY A 34 6.23 -4.84 3.24
C GLY A 34 6.67 -4.04 4.46
N GLU A 35 6.76 -2.73 4.30
CA GLU A 35 7.15 -1.84 5.39
C GLU A 35 6.33 -2.09 6.66
N TYR A 36 5.04 -2.35 6.48
CA TYR A 36 4.14 -2.65 7.61
C TYR A 36 4.51 -3.94 8.35
N LEU A 37 5.07 -4.91 7.65
CA LEU A 37 5.48 -6.17 8.28
C LEU A 37 6.62 -5.94 9.28
N ALA A 38 7.57 -5.10 8.92
CA ALA A 38 8.68 -4.76 9.80
C ALA A 38 8.27 -3.76 10.88
N ALA A 39 7.34 -2.86 10.56
CA ALA A 39 6.93 -1.82 11.48
C ALA A 39 6.08 -2.36 12.64
N LEU A 40 5.23 -3.35 12.38
CA LEU A 40 4.32 -3.84 13.40
C LEU A 40 4.05 -5.33 13.22
N PRO A 41 5.05 -6.18 13.53
CA PRO A 41 4.92 -7.63 13.32
C PRO A 41 3.85 -8.30 14.20
N ALA A 42 3.42 -7.65 15.28
CA ALA A 42 2.34 -8.19 16.10
C ALA A 42 1.01 -8.21 15.37
N VAL A 43 0.82 -7.29 14.43
CA VAL A 43 -0.43 -7.15 13.67
C VAL A 43 -0.30 -7.76 12.28
N PHE A 44 0.83 -7.53 11.60
CA PHE A 44 1.06 -7.98 10.24
C PHE A 44 2.05 -9.15 10.24
N ASP A 45 1.53 -10.37 10.07
CA ASP A 45 2.35 -11.58 10.13
C ASP A 45 1.84 -12.57 9.09
N LEU A 46 2.63 -12.77 8.04
CA LEU A 46 2.24 -13.63 6.92
C LEU A 46 2.11 -15.10 7.31
N ALA A 47 2.68 -15.49 8.45
CA ALA A 47 2.58 -16.86 8.95
C ALA A 47 1.26 -17.15 9.69
N LYS A 48 0.47 -16.11 9.92
CA LYS A 48 -0.80 -16.25 10.65
C LYS A 48 -2.00 -16.15 9.73
N ASP A 49 -3.14 -16.66 10.19
CA ASP A 49 -4.41 -16.58 9.47
C ASP A 49 -5.48 -16.15 10.46
N PRO A 50 -6.07 -14.97 10.34
CA PRO A 50 -5.75 -13.96 9.32
C PRO A 50 -4.37 -13.32 9.54
N TRP A 51 -3.76 -12.89 8.46
CA TRP A 51 -2.40 -12.35 8.52
C TRP A 51 -2.34 -10.91 9.05
N ILE A 52 -3.48 -10.23 9.09
CA ILE A 52 -3.61 -8.91 9.71
C ILE A 52 -4.53 -9.06 10.92
N GLN A 53 -4.00 -8.75 12.10
CA GLN A 53 -4.73 -8.89 13.36
C GLN A 53 -4.71 -7.55 14.11
N PRO A 54 -5.67 -6.65 13.79
CA PRO A 54 -5.63 -5.28 14.29
C PRO A 54 -5.71 -5.15 15.82
N ASP A 55 -6.29 -6.14 16.49
CA ASP A 55 -6.44 -6.07 17.95
C ASP A 55 -5.15 -6.31 18.71
N ASN A 56 -4.07 -6.70 18.01
CA ASN A 56 -2.80 -7.01 18.66
C ASN A 56 -1.94 -5.77 18.95
N ALA A 57 -2.43 -4.58 18.66
CA ALA A 57 -1.75 -3.32 18.95
C ALA A 57 -2.78 -2.21 19.10
N SER A 58 -2.35 -1.04 19.51
CA SER A 58 -3.25 0.11 19.62
C SER A 58 -3.68 0.62 18.26
N ALA A 59 -4.79 1.33 18.20
CA ALA A 59 -5.25 1.93 16.95
C ALA A 59 -4.21 2.91 16.39
N ASP A 60 -3.52 3.64 17.26
CA ASP A 60 -2.47 4.56 16.81
C ASP A 60 -1.31 3.82 16.14
N GLU A 61 -0.90 2.70 16.73
CA GLU A 61 0.19 1.88 16.16
C GLU A 61 -0.21 1.25 14.84
N VAL A 62 -1.43 0.73 14.76
CA VAL A 62 -1.94 0.13 13.52
C VAL A 62 -2.03 1.19 12.42
N ALA A 63 -2.57 2.36 12.76
CA ALA A 63 -2.68 3.45 11.78
C ALA A 63 -1.31 3.86 11.24
N ALA A 64 -0.32 4.00 12.14
CA ALA A 64 1.03 4.37 11.72
C ALA A 64 1.64 3.33 10.79
N ALA A 65 1.43 2.05 11.08
CA ALA A 65 1.95 0.97 10.23
C ALA A 65 1.28 0.98 8.85
N VAL A 66 -0.04 1.20 8.80
CA VAL A 66 -0.77 1.30 7.53
C VAL A 66 -0.23 2.48 6.72
N GLU A 67 0.02 3.61 7.37
CA GLU A 67 0.51 4.81 6.69
C GLU A 67 1.94 4.66 6.18
N SER A 68 2.68 3.68 6.68
CA SER A 68 4.03 3.39 6.18
C SER A 68 4.03 2.73 4.81
N ASP A 69 2.88 2.20 4.37
CA ASP A 69 2.76 1.59 3.05
C ASP A 69 2.63 2.69 1.98
N PRO A 70 3.63 2.83 1.09
CA PRO A 70 3.59 3.90 0.11
C PRO A 70 2.63 3.65 -1.05
N SER A 71 2.17 2.42 -1.23
CA SER A 71 1.35 2.05 -2.40
C SER A 71 -0.12 2.43 -2.25
N GLY A 72 -0.58 2.64 -1.03
CA GLY A 72 -2.01 2.83 -0.78
C GLY A 72 -2.80 1.53 -0.85
N ALA A 73 -2.13 0.38 -0.82
CA ALA A 73 -2.81 -0.91 -0.76
C ALA A 73 -3.51 -1.10 0.59
N LEU A 74 -2.95 -0.54 1.65
CA LEU A 74 -3.53 -0.58 2.98
C LEU A 74 -4.25 0.72 3.31
N HIS A 75 -5.42 0.57 3.90
CA HIS A 75 -6.22 1.68 4.45
C HIS A 75 -6.78 1.25 5.79
N TYR A 76 -7.26 2.19 6.56
CA TYR A 76 -7.91 1.88 7.83
C TYR A 76 -9.12 2.76 8.07
N GLU A 77 -9.98 2.27 8.95
CA GLU A 77 -11.09 3.04 9.49
C GLU A 77 -11.07 2.85 11.00
N ARG A 78 -10.97 3.94 11.74
CA ARG A 78 -10.94 3.91 13.20
C ARG A 78 -12.33 4.13 13.75
N LYS A 79 -12.64 3.42 14.83
CA LYS A 79 -13.94 3.57 15.51
C LYS A 79 -14.08 4.94 16.16
N ASP A 80 -12.96 5.60 16.48
CA ASP A 80 -12.99 6.94 17.05
C ASP A 80 -13.17 8.05 15.99
N GLY A 81 -13.23 7.69 14.72
CA GLY A 81 -13.47 8.63 13.62
C GLY A 81 -12.26 9.42 13.15
N ILE A 82 -11.09 9.17 13.74
CA ILE A 82 -9.87 9.84 13.28
C ILE A 82 -9.43 9.25 11.95
N GLU A 83 -9.22 10.10 10.95
CA GLU A 83 -8.83 9.69 9.61
C GLU A 83 -7.36 10.00 9.35
N GLU A 84 -6.77 9.29 8.39
CA GLU A 84 -5.42 9.58 7.97
C GLU A 84 -5.36 10.99 7.38
N ALA A 85 -4.44 11.81 7.92
CA ALA A 85 -4.26 13.17 7.43
C ALA A 85 -3.38 13.16 6.16
N PRO A 86 -3.79 13.88 5.12
CA PRO A 86 -2.93 13.98 3.94
C PRO A 86 -1.66 14.76 4.26
N LEU A 87 -0.56 14.35 3.65
CA LEU A 87 0.72 15.03 3.80
C LEU A 87 0.65 16.40 3.10
N THR A 88 1.10 17.45 3.77
CA THR A 88 1.19 18.79 3.19
C THR A 88 2.58 19.35 3.38
N PRO A 89 3.20 19.88 2.32
CA PRO A 89 2.71 19.87 0.95
C PRO A 89 2.73 18.46 0.35
N THR A 90 1.99 18.28 -0.72
CA THR A 90 1.96 17.01 -1.46
C THR A 90 3.36 16.67 -1.96
N ARG A 91 3.76 15.40 -1.78
CA ARG A 91 5.04 14.91 -2.27
C ARG A 91 4.85 14.01 -3.47
N VAL A 92 5.74 14.18 -4.44
CA VAL A 92 5.80 13.36 -5.64
C VAL A 92 7.22 12.81 -5.71
N GLU A 93 7.36 11.50 -5.53
CA GLU A 93 8.69 10.87 -5.45
C GLU A 93 8.80 9.74 -6.48
N PRO A 94 9.39 10.00 -7.64
CA PRO A 94 9.69 8.92 -8.59
C PRO A 94 10.72 7.99 -7.97
N GLN A 95 10.48 6.70 -8.10
CA GLN A 95 11.40 5.67 -7.62
C GLN A 95 12.34 5.27 -8.75
N GLU A 96 13.59 4.96 -8.42
CA GLU A 96 14.52 4.49 -9.44
C GLU A 96 14.00 3.19 -10.03
N ASP A 97 13.86 3.18 -11.37
CA ASP A 97 13.34 2.02 -12.12
C ASP A 97 11.99 1.51 -11.59
N GLY A 98 11.19 2.41 -11.08
CA GLY A 98 9.94 2.04 -10.44
C GLY A 98 8.82 3.06 -10.61
N ALA A 99 7.84 2.94 -9.75
CA ALA A 99 6.64 3.77 -9.75
C ALA A 99 6.94 5.20 -9.30
N VAL A 100 5.93 6.06 -9.43
CA VAL A 100 5.93 7.37 -8.78
C VAL A 100 5.10 7.25 -7.52
N HIS A 101 5.69 7.54 -6.37
CA HIS A 101 4.97 7.57 -5.10
C HIS A 101 4.42 8.96 -4.86
N LEU A 102 3.13 9.02 -4.54
CA LEU A 102 2.44 10.28 -4.23
C LEU A 102 1.92 10.23 -2.80
N ARG A 103 2.14 11.30 -2.06
CA ARG A 103 1.54 11.48 -0.72
C ARG A 103 0.96 12.87 -0.64
N GLY A 104 -0.32 12.96 -0.27
CA GLY A 104 -0.97 14.25 -0.17
C GLY A 104 -2.48 14.10 -0.19
N ASP A 105 -3.16 15.19 -0.47
CA ASP A 105 -4.59 15.21 -0.67
C ASP A 105 -4.83 14.95 -2.16
N LEU A 106 -5.03 13.68 -2.50
CA LEU A 106 -5.01 13.22 -3.88
C LEU A 106 -6.42 12.96 -4.41
N ARG A 107 -6.64 13.36 -5.65
CA ARG A 107 -7.83 13.00 -6.41
C ARG A 107 -7.36 12.30 -7.67
N ILE A 108 -7.57 10.99 -7.72
CA ILE A 108 -7.12 10.16 -8.84
C ILE A 108 -8.30 9.93 -9.77
N VAL A 109 -8.18 10.45 -10.97
CA VAL A 109 -9.27 10.37 -11.96
C VAL A 109 -9.18 9.03 -12.67
N LEU A 110 -10.24 8.24 -12.56
CA LEU A 110 -10.37 6.94 -13.19
C LEU A 110 -11.50 6.99 -14.19
N ASP A 111 -11.60 5.98 -15.06
CA ASP A 111 -12.70 5.89 -16.02
C ASP A 111 -14.05 5.83 -15.30
N GLU A 112 -14.11 5.16 -14.16
CA GLU A 112 -15.35 4.97 -13.39
C GLU A 112 -15.61 6.10 -12.39
N GLY A 113 -14.72 7.08 -12.27
CA GLY A 113 -14.93 8.19 -11.33
C GLY A 113 -13.64 8.70 -10.72
N VAL A 114 -13.78 9.40 -9.61
CA VAL A 114 -12.64 10.01 -8.91
C VAL A 114 -12.43 9.30 -7.58
N LEU A 115 -11.21 8.84 -7.36
CA LEU A 115 -10.80 8.19 -6.11
C LEU A 115 -10.06 9.19 -5.24
N THR A 116 -10.49 9.31 -3.97
CA THR A 116 -9.81 10.15 -2.98
C THR A 116 -8.76 9.29 -2.28
N GLU A 117 -7.52 9.77 -2.25
CA GLU A 117 -6.41 9.04 -1.64
C GLU A 117 -5.46 9.96 -0.90
N THR A 118 -4.73 9.38 0.04
CA THR A 118 -3.62 10.06 0.71
C THR A 118 -2.27 9.51 0.28
N ARG A 119 -2.24 8.31 -0.28
CA ARG A 119 -1.03 7.64 -0.75
C ARG A 119 -1.34 6.84 -2.01
N ALA A 120 -0.45 6.86 -2.98
CA ALA A 120 -0.60 6.05 -4.17
C ALA A 120 0.75 5.81 -4.83
N ALA A 121 0.92 4.63 -5.42
CA ALA A 121 2.05 4.33 -6.28
C ALA A 121 1.52 4.20 -7.71
N VAL A 122 1.95 5.11 -8.56
CA VAL A 122 1.40 5.26 -9.91
C VAL A 122 2.37 4.66 -10.94
N CYS A 123 1.81 3.93 -11.90
CA CYS A 123 2.59 3.27 -12.95
C CYS A 123 3.41 4.28 -13.73
N ARG A 124 4.70 3.97 -13.96
CA ARG A 124 5.59 4.80 -14.75
C ARG A 124 6.12 4.06 -15.98
N CYS A 125 6.20 2.73 -15.92
CA CYS A 125 6.68 1.93 -17.04
C CYS A 125 5.64 1.80 -18.17
N GLY A 126 4.39 2.11 -17.87
CA GLY A 126 3.29 2.03 -18.85
C GLY A 126 2.73 0.63 -19.05
N ARG A 127 3.20 -0.36 -18.30
CA ARG A 127 2.85 -1.76 -18.50
C ARG A 127 2.02 -2.39 -17.40
N SER A 128 1.62 -1.61 -16.40
CA SER A 128 0.80 -2.12 -15.32
C SER A 128 -0.54 -2.65 -15.83
N GLY A 129 -0.97 -3.78 -15.29
CA GLY A 129 -2.30 -4.32 -15.55
C GLY A 129 -3.38 -3.68 -14.70
N ASN A 130 -3.01 -2.78 -13.79
CA ASN A 130 -3.94 -2.11 -12.87
C ASN A 130 -3.80 -0.59 -12.93
N LYS A 131 -3.64 -0.05 -14.13
CA LYS A 131 -3.46 1.40 -14.29
C LYS A 131 -4.61 2.18 -13.68
N PRO A 132 -4.33 3.34 -13.08
CA PRO A 132 -3.05 4.08 -13.10
C PRO A 132 -2.05 3.60 -12.06
N PHE A 133 -2.38 2.60 -11.25
CA PHE A 133 -1.52 2.14 -10.17
C PHE A 133 -0.42 1.21 -10.66
N CYS A 134 0.68 1.19 -9.93
CA CYS A 134 1.77 0.25 -10.18
C CYS A 134 1.35 -1.15 -9.72
N ASP A 135 1.78 -2.18 -10.46
CA ASP A 135 1.58 -3.59 -10.07
C ASP A 135 2.90 -4.37 -10.11
N LYS A 136 4.03 -3.65 -10.10
CA LYS A 136 5.39 -4.19 -10.17
C LYS A 136 5.75 -4.81 -11.52
N THR A 137 4.96 -4.58 -12.57
CA THR A 137 5.32 -5.06 -13.90
C THR A 137 6.67 -4.50 -14.35
N CYS A 138 7.03 -3.29 -13.93
CA CYS A 138 8.33 -2.70 -14.26
C CYS A 138 9.48 -3.58 -13.78
N GLU A 139 9.37 -4.20 -12.61
CA GLU A 139 10.40 -5.11 -12.09
C GLU A 139 10.43 -6.41 -12.89
N ARG A 140 9.26 -6.94 -13.20
CA ARG A 140 9.15 -8.22 -13.92
C ARG A 140 9.54 -8.11 -15.37
N SER A 141 9.37 -6.94 -15.98
CA SER A 141 9.67 -6.73 -17.40
C SER A 141 11.10 -6.26 -17.66
N GLY A 142 11.86 -5.99 -16.60
CA GLY A 142 13.21 -5.46 -16.74
C GLY A 142 13.25 -4.00 -17.19
N TRP A 143 12.15 -3.27 -16.98
CA TRP A 143 12.08 -1.85 -17.34
C TRP A 143 13.09 -1.04 -16.53
N SER A 144 13.76 -0.11 -17.19
CA SER A 144 14.73 0.76 -16.55
C SER A 144 14.41 2.21 -16.86
N SER A 145 14.52 3.04 -15.84
CA SER A 145 14.29 4.47 -15.93
C SER A 145 15.57 5.16 -16.44
N THR A 146 15.39 6.20 -17.25
CA THR A 146 16.51 7.06 -17.62
C THR A 146 16.72 8.18 -16.62
N TRP A 147 15.80 8.32 -15.67
CA TRP A 147 15.88 9.32 -14.62
C TRP A 147 16.24 8.66 -13.29
N HIS A 148 17.14 9.27 -12.56
CA HIS A 148 17.53 8.81 -11.24
C HIS A 148 17.39 9.96 -10.26
N PRO A 149 16.93 9.71 -9.03
CA PRO A 149 16.82 10.78 -8.04
C PRO A 149 18.21 11.34 -7.71
N PRO A 150 18.31 12.62 -7.43
CA PRO A 150 19.58 13.20 -7.03
C PRO A 150 20.06 12.63 -5.70
N ALA A 151 21.38 12.53 -5.56
CA ALA A 151 21.97 12.13 -4.28
C ALA A 151 21.73 13.24 -3.24
N GLU A 152 21.43 12.83 -2.03
CA GLU A 152 21.21 13.76 -0.92
C GLU A 152 22.44 13.91 -0.05
#